data_147283e6046f78aa5f966d0ba3f51c14
#
_entry.id   147283e6046f78aa5f966d0ba3f51c14
#
_cell.length_a   1.000
_cell.length_b   1.000
_cell.length_c   1.000
_cell.angle_alpha   90.00
_cell.angle_beta   90.00
_cell.angle_gamma   90.00
#
_symmetry.space_group_name_H-M   'P 1'
#
loop_
_entity.id
_entity.type
_entity.pdbx_description
1 polymer ?
#
loop_
_entity_poly.entity_id
_entity_poly.type
_entity_poly.pdbx_seq_one_letter_code
_entity_poly.pdbx_strand_id
1 'polypeptide(L)'
;MERGSVEKSLFTCPICAAPLERGERAYACPNGHAYDKAREGYVHLLPANKKHSKAPGDDKGMAEARRRFLSGGYYGHLLAALCALGAEYAPPGEAVLDSGCGEGYYTAGLWEALGRPPLAGIDLSKPSVRLAARRVPEGEFAVASAYHLPLADASVGLVLNCFSPLALDEFRRVLRPGGAFLYVVPAADHLWELKQVLYEQPYRNREEDVPYEGFSYERVEPVEAVVDVAGEALRDLFQMTPYYWKTPREGAERLAALDGLRVRASFRVHVFRRR
;
A
#
# COMPACT_ATOMS: atom_id res chain seq x y z
N MET A 1 -25.18 -26.13 -17.93
CA MET A 1 -24.02 -25.33 -17.48
C MET A 1 -24.52 -24.39 -16.42
N GLU A 2 -24.27 -24.72 -15.17
CA GLU A 2 -24.53 -23.79 -14.05
C GLU A 2 -23.70 -22.53 -14.28
N ARG A 3 -24.35 -21.39 -14.34
CA ARG A 3 -23.64 -20.09 -14.31
C ARG A 3 -23.01 -20.01 -12.93
N GLY A 4 -21.67 -20.11 -12.86
CA GLY A 4 -20.94 -19.88 -11.63
C GLY A 4 -21.40 -18.58 -10.98
N SER A 5 -21.47 -18.54 -9.66
CA SER A 5 -21.90 -17.37 -8.90
C SER A 5 -21.09 -16.16 -9.32
N VAL A 6 -21.76 -15.17 -9.87
CA VAL A 6 -21.14 -13.88 -10.24
C VAL A 6 -21.38 -12.93 -9.08
N GLU A 7 -20.31 -12.40 -8.50
CA GLU A 7 -20.35 -11.49 -7.37
C GLU A 7 -20.07 -10.05 -7.83
N LYS A 8 -20.76 -9.09 -7.23
CA LYS A 8 -20.48 -7.68 -7.48
C LYS A 8 -19.09 -7.33 -6.95
N SER A 9 -18.23 -6.81 -7.82
CA SER A 9 -16.89 -6.35 -7.47
C SER A 9 -16.92 -4.95 -6.86
N LEU A 10 -15.90 -4.63 -6.05
CA LEU A 10 -15.59 -3.26 -5.64
C LEU A 10 -15.03 -2.45 -6.81
N PHE A 11 -14.44 -3.12 -7.80
CA PHE A 11 -13.83 -2.45 -8.94
C PHE A 11 -14.84 -2.04 -10.01
N THR A 12 -14.48 -0.97 -10.73
CA THR A 12 -15.15 -0.49 -11.93
C THR A 12 -14.27 -0.71 -13.16
N CYS A 13 -14.90 -0.75 -14.32
CA CYS A 13 -14.21 -0.90 -15.59
C CYS A 13 -13.36 0.35 -15.89
N PRO A 14 -12.04 0.23 -16.11
CA PRO A 14 -11.18 1.38 -16.40
C PRO A 14 -11.40 2.02 -17.76
N ILE A 15 -12.24 1.41 -18.62
CA ILE A 15 -12.58 1.93 -19.95
C ILE A 15 -13.89 2.72 -19.93
N CYS A 16 -14.93 2.23 -19.23
CA CYS A 16 -16.26 2.82 -19.27
C CYS A 16 -16.87 3.13 -17.91
N ALA A 17 -16.10 2.97 -16.84
CA ALA A 17 -16.50 3.20 -15.43
C ALA A 17 -17.72 2.37 -14.94
N ALA A 18 -18.28 1.48 -15.76
CA ALA A 18 -19.36 0.59 -15.33
C ALA A 18 -18.87 -0.38 -14.24
N PRO A 19 -19.73 -0.80 -13.30
CA PRO A 19 -19.38 -1.80 -12.30
C PRO A 19 -18.84 -3.08 -12.95
N LEU A 20 -17.83 -3.68 -12.33
CA LEU A 20 -17.36 -5.00 -12.71
C LEU A 20 -18.08 -6.09 -11.90
N GLU A 21 -18.29 -7.20 -12.54
CA GLU A 21 -18.72 -8.44 -11.93
C GLU A 21 -17.54 -9.39 -11.83
N ARG A 22 -17.31 -9.94 -10.64
CA ARG A 22 -16.23 -10.89 -10.34
C ARG A 22 -16.70 -12.30 -10.67
N GLY A 23 -16.24 -12.83 -11.80
CA GLY A 23 -16.44 -14.23 -12.18
C GLY A 23 -15.32 -15.14 -11.69
N GLU A 24 -15.44 -16.42 -12.03
CA GLU A 24 -14.43 -17.43 -11.70
C GLU A 24 -13.08 -17.12 -12.37
N ARG A 25 -13.09 -16.78 -13.67
CA ARG A 25 -11.90 -16.62 -14.52
C ARG A 25 -11.60 -15.18 -14.93
N ALA A 26 -12.58 -14.28 -14.85
CA ALA A 26 -12.46 -12.92 -15.32
C ALA A 26 -13.38 -11.98 -14.54
N TYR A 27 -13.02 -10.70 -14.57
CA TYR A 27 -13.90 -9.59 -14.21
C TYR A 27 -14.49 -9.05 -15.52
N ALA A 28 -15.80 -8.79 -15.56
CA ALA A 28 -16.47 -8.28 -16.74
C ALA A 28 -17.45 -7.15 -16.41
N CYS A 29 -17.62 -6.22 -17.35
CA CYS A 29 -18.65 -5.18 -17.22
C CYS A 29 -19.81 -5.43 -18.21
N PRO A 30 -20.99 -4.83 -17.98
CA PRO A 30 -22.15 -5.01 -18.85
C PRO A 30 -21.93 -4.51 -20.29
N ASN A 31 -20.91 -3.68 -20.53
CA ASN A 31 -20.54 -3.19 -21.86
C ASN A 31 -19.56 -4.10 -22.61
N GLY A 32 -19.33 -5.33 -22.11
CA GLY A 32 -18.53 -6.35 -22.79
C GLY A 32 -17.02 -6.27 -22.60
N HIS A 33 -16.50 -5.33 -21.76
CA HIS A 33 -15.08 -5.34 -21.42
C HIS A 33 -14.82 -6.44 -20.38
N ALA A 34 -13.79 -7.25 -20.60
CA ALA A 34 -13.41 -8.34 -19.72
C ALA A 34 -11.91 -8.30 -19.42
N TYR A 35 -11.57 -8.69 -18.20
CA TYR A 35 -10.21 -8.67 -17.65
C TYR A 35 -9.91 -10.00 -16.98
N ASP A 36 -8.92 -10.73 -17.48
CA ASP A 36 -8.55 -12.03 -16.96
C ASP A 36 -8.11 -11.95 -15.50
N LYS A 37 -8.64 -12.85 -14.68
CA LYS A 37 -8.23 -13.04 -13.30
C LYS A 37 -6.99 -13.94 -13.27
N ALA A 38 -5.90 -13.46 -12.70
CA ALA A 38 -4.71 -14.26 -12.52
C ALA A 38 -4.98 -15.45 -11.59
N ARG A 39 -4.16 -16.49 -11.69
CA ARG A 39 -4.25 -17.69 -10.82
C ARG A 39 -4.24 -17.33 -9.32
N GLU A 40 -3.53 -16.28 -8.96
CA GLU A 40 -3.43 -15.79 -7.59
C GLU A 40 -4.62 -14.93 -7.14
N GLY A 41 -5.58 -14.67 -8.01
CA GLY A 41 -6.82 -13.96 -7.68
C GLY A 41 -6.87 -12.48 -8.05
N TYR A 42 -5.74 -11.86 -8.44
CA TYR A 42 -5.71 -10.44 -8.83
C TYR A 42 -6.10 -10.23 -10.31
N VAL A 43 -6.43 -9.00 -10.65
CA VAL A 43 -6.76 -8.56 -12.01
C VAL A 43 -5.86 -7.41 -12.47
N HIS A 44 -5.66 -7.25 -13.79
CA HIS A 44 -4.88 -6.14 -14.34
C HIS A 44 -5.84 -5.08 -14.92
N LEU A 45 -5.99 -3.98 -14.20
CA LEU A 45 -6.90 -2.87 -14.54
C LEU A 45 -6.15 -1.59 -14.97
N LEU A 46 -4.82 -1.64 -15.13
CA LEU A 46 -4.04 -0.51 -15.66
C LEU A 46 -4.12 -0.52 -17.19
N PRO A 47 -4.77 0.48 -17.84
CA PRO A 47 -4.84 0.57 -19.28
C PRO A 47 -3.45 0.70 -19.92
N ALA A 48 -3.25 0.09 -21.08
CA ALA A 48 -1.95 0.06 -21.76
C ALA A 48 -1.39 1.48 -22.07
N ASN A 49 -2.27 2.43 -22.40
CA ASN A 49 -1.92 3.83 -22.68
C ASN A 49 -1.58 4.67 -21.45
N LYS A 50 -1.81 4.14 -20.24
CA LYS A 50 -1.45 4.78 -18.96
C LYS A 50 -0.17 4.20 -18.34
N LYS A 51 0.50 3.32 -19.06
CA LYS A 51 1.73 2.67 -18.60
C LYS A 51 2.95 3.50 -19.01
N HIS A 52 3.55 4.22 -18.05
CA HIS A 52 4.71 5.11 -18.30
C HIS A 52 6.07 4.39 -18.25
N SER A 53 6.12 3.14 -17.80
CA SER A 53 7.32 2.29 -17.85
C SER A 53 6.98 0.84 -18.15
N LYS A 54 7.98 0.05 -18.59
CA LYS A 54 7.79 -1.39 -18.85
C LYS A 54 7.50 -2.19 -17.57
N ALA A 55 8.05 -1.77 -16.43
CA ALA A 55 7.87 -2.38 -15.11
C ALA A 55 7.73 -1.26 -14.05
N PRO A 56 6.52 -0.69 -13.87
CA PRO A 56 6.30 0.34 -12.86
C PRO A 56 6.22 -0.28 -11.46
N GLY A 57 6.63 0.50 -10.45
CA GLY A 57 6.64 0.06 -9.04
C GLY A 57 7.83 -0.84 -8.70
N ASP A 58 7.72 -1.54 -7.57
CA ASP A 58 8.74 -2.47 -7.09
C ASP A 58 8.95 -3.62 -8.07
N ASP A 59 10.19 -3.97 -8.35
CA ASP A 59 10.52 -5.18 -9.08
C ASP A 59 10.30 -6.44 -8.19
N LYS A 60 10.54 -7.63 -8.77
CA LYS A 60 10.35 -8.88 -8.04
C LYS A 60 11.27 -9.01 -6.83
N GLY A 61 12.51 -8.56 -6.95
CA GLY A 61 13.50 -8.62 -5.86
C GLY A 61 13.10 -7.71 -4.70
N MET A 62 12.70 -6.48 -4.99
CA MET A 62 12.22 -5.52 -3.98
C MET A 62 10.95 -6.02 -3.28
N ALA A 63 9.97 -6.54 -4.03
CA ALA A 63 8.72 -7.06 -3.48
C ALA A 63 8.98 -8.25 -2.52
N GLU A 64 9.89 -9.16 -2.87
CA GLU A 64 10.26 -10.30 -2.02
C GLU A 64 11.09 -9.86 -0.80
N ALA A 65 12.03 -8.92 -0.95
CA ALA A 65 12.77 -8.35 0.18
C ALA A 65 11.82 -7.68 1.18
N ARG A 66 10.89 -6.86 0.69
CA ARG A 66 9.83 -6.24 1.52
C ARG A 66 9.00 -7.28 2.25
N ARG A 67 8.58 -8.33 1.54
CA ARG A 67 7.81 -9.43 2.14
C ARG A 67 8.57 -10.11 3.27
N ARG A 68 9.85 -10.45 3.08
CA ARG A 68 10.67 -11.09 4.12
C ARG A 68 10.85 -10.16 5.32
N PHE A 69 11.25 -8.92 5.08
CA PHE A 69 11.50 -7.94 6.12
C PHE A 69 10.25 -7.67 6.97
N LEU A 70 9.12 -7.33 6.33
CA LEU A 70 7.89 -7.03 7.05
C LEU A 70 7.33 -8.26 7.77
N SER A 71 7.38 -9.45 7.15
CA SER A 71 6.97 -10.69 7.80
C SER A 71 7.87 -11.09 8.97
N GLY A 72 9.09 -10.57 9.05
CA GLY A 72 9.97 -10.67 10.22
C GLY A 72 9.55 -9.80 11.42
N GLY A 73 8.49 -8.99 11.27
CA GLY A 73 7.91 -8.20 12.35
C GLY A 73 8.62 -6.90 12.67
N TYR A 74 9.66 -6.51 11.92
CA TYR A 74 10.45 -5.30 12.19
C TYR A 74 9.63 -4.01 12.20
N TYR A 75 8.52 -3.95 11.45
CA TYR A 75 7.58 -2.82 11.44
C TYR A 75 6.22 -3.17 12.08
N GLY A 76 6.19 -4.16 12.99
CA GLY A 76 4.98 -4.56 13.70
C GLY A 76 4.34 -3.44 14.53
N HIS A 77 5.15 -2.51 15.06
CA HIS A 77 4.67 -1.34 15.78
C HIS A 77 3.84 -0.39 14.88
N LEU A 78 4.22 -0.22 13.60
CA LEU A 78 3.42 0.54 12.65
C LEU A 78 2.10 -0.19 12.34
N LEU A 79 2.16 -1.50 12.11
CA LEU A 79 0.93 -2.29 11.90
C LEU A 79 -0.03 -2.17 13.08
N ALA A 80 0.47 -2.28 14.31
CA ALA A 80 -0.34 -2.15 15.51
C ALA A 80 -1.03 -0.77 15.59
N ALA A 81 -0.31 0.32 15.28
CA ALA A 81 -0.87 1.66 15.22
C ALA A 81 -1.94 1.80 14.14
N LEU A 82 -1.71 1.24 12.95
CA LEU A 82 -2.70 1.26 11.86
C LEU A 82 -3.97 0.49 12.22
N CYS A 83 -3.85 -0.66 12.89
CA CYS A 83 -4.99 -1.43 13.39
C CYS A 83 -5.80 -0.64 14.43
N ALA A 84 -5.13 0.01 15.37
CA ALA A 84 -5.80 0.84 16.39
C ALA A 84 -6.53 2.04 15.76
N LEU A 85 -5.85 2.78 14.87
CA LEU A 85 -6.45 3.90 14.15
C LEU A 85 -7.59 3.46 13.22
N GLY A 86 -7.41 2.33 12.54
CA GLY A 86 -8.48 1.75 11.73
C GLY A 86 -9.72 1.42 12.56
N ALA A 87 -9.54 0.78 13.71
CA ALA A 87 -10.66 0.47 14.63
C ALA A 87 -11.36 1.72 15.18
N GLU A 88 -10.60 2.82 15.40
CA GLU A 88 -11.15 4.08 15.90
C GLU A 88 -11.90 4.88 14.81
N TYR A 89 -11.36 4.88 13.58
CA TYR A 89 -11.82 5.82 12.54
C TYR A 89 -12.61 5.17 11.39
N ALA A 90 -12.42 3.88 11.11
CA ALA A 90 -13.14 3.22 10.02
C ALA A 90 -14.60 2.98 10.40
N PRO A 91 -15.56 3.34 9.53
CA PRO A 91 -16.95 2.98 9.75
C PRO A 91 -17.12 1.44 9.72
N PRO A 92 -17.81 0.84 10.70
CA PRO A 92 -17.95 -0.61 10.79
C PRO A 92 -18.58 -1.24 9.53
N GLY A 93 -17.97 -2.31 9.03
CA GLY A 93 -18.49 -3.07 7.89
C GLY A 93 -18.36 -2.41 6.51
N GLU A 94 -17.86 -1.18 6.46
CA GLU A 94 -17.64 -0.46 5.21
C GLU A 94 -16.39 -0.94 4.49
N ALA A 95 -16.41 -0.87 3.15
CA ALA A 95 -15.28 -1.30 2.33
C ALA A 95 -14.00 -0.51 2.63
N VAL A 96 -12.87 -1.20 2.56
CA VAL A 96 -11.52 -0.66 2.76
C VAL A 96 -10.77 -0.67 1.44
N LEU A 97 -10.10 0.44 1.12
CA LEU A 97 -9.12 0.53 0.04
C LEU A 97 -7.71 0.66 0.63
N ASP A 98 -6.79 -0.19 0.21
CA ASP A 98 -5.35 0.01 0.39
C ASP A 98 -4.74 0.47 -0.95
N SER A 99 -4.40 1.76 -1.03
CA SER A 99 -3.82 2.39 -2.21
C SER A 99 -2.30 2.39 -2.17
N GLY A 100 -1.70 1.49 -2.93
CA GLY A 100 -0.29 1.13 -2.84
C GLY A 100 -0.09 -0.01 -1.85
N CYS A 101 -0.90 -1.06 -1.97
CA CYS A 101 -0.94 -2.17 -1.01
C CYS A 101 0.36 -2.98 -0.92
N GLY A 102 1.29 -2.77 -1.85
CA GLY A 102 2.54 -3.51 -1.90
C GLY A 102 2.29 -5.03 -1.90
N GLU A 103 2.98 -5.74 -1.00
CA GLU A 103 2.86 -7.20 -0.84
C GLU A 103 1.76 -7.61 0.17
N GLY A 104 0.99 -6.65 0.68
CA GLY A 104 -0.21 -6.90 1.48
C GLY A 104 0.01 -7.05 2.99
N TYR A 105 1.17 -6.72 3.54
CA TYR A 105 1.44 -6.87 4.99
C TYR A 105 0.51 -6.01 5.85
N TYR A 106 0.47 -4.71 5.59
CA TYR A 106 -0.41 -3.79 6.33
C TYR A 106 -1.87 -4.03 5.97
N THR A 107 -2.16 -4.32 4.71
CA THR A 107 -3.49 -4.67 4.21
C THR A 107 -4.09 -5.83 5.01
N ALA A 108 -3.35 -6.94 5.16
CA ALA A 108 -3.83 -8.13 5.83
C ALA A 108 -4.11 -7.88 7.34
N GLY A 109 -3.15 -7.27 8.03
CA GLY A 109 -3.30 -7.01 9.46
C GLY A 109 -4.42 -6.03 9.76
N LEU A 110 -4.56 -4.95 8.99
CA LEU A 110 -5.65 -3.99 9.13
C LEU A 110 -7.01 -4.64 8.83
N TRP A 111 -7.11 -5.42 7.75
CA TRP A 111 -8.33 -6.14 7.38
C TRP A 111 -8.81 -7.10 8.46
N GLU A 112 -7.90 -7.90 9.05
CA GLU A 112 -8.21 -8.77 10.19
C GLU A 112 -8.71 -7.98 11.41
N ALA A 113 -8.01 -6.89 11.75
CA ALA A 113 -8.36 -6.04 12.90
C ALA A 113 -9.74 -5.38 12.75
N LEU A 114 -10.17 -5.11 11.51
CA LEU A 114 -11.48 -4.52 11.20
C LEU A 114 -12.61 -5.55 11.07
N GLY A 115 -12.34 -6.85 11.31
CA GLY A 115 -13.35 -7.89 11.22
C GLY A 115 -13.68 -8.32 9.79
N ARG A 116 -12.70 -8.21 8.89
CA ARG A 116 -12.75 -8.69 7.50
C ARG A 116 -13.84 -8.01 6.64
N PRO A 117 -13.89 -6.68 6.56
CA PRO A 117 -14.83 -6.00 5.69
C PRO A 117 -14.50 -6.23 4.20
N PRO A 118 -15.37 -5.82 3.25
CA PRO A 118 -15.02 -5.80 1.85
C PRO A 118 -13.70 -5.04 1.63
N LEU A 119 -12.76 -5.62 0.86
CA LEU A 119 -11.39 -5.12 0.71
C LEU A 119 -10.99 -5.01 -0.74
N ALA A 120 -10.52 -3.83 -1.12
CA ALA A 120 -9.79 -3.59 -2.37
C ALA A 120 -8.34 -3.19 -2.08
N GLY A 121 -7.38 -3.80 -2.77
CA GLY A 121 -5.98 -3.40 -2.77
C GLY A 121 -5.47 -3.11 -4.17
N ILE A 122 -4.76 -2.01 -4.35
CA ILE A 122 -4.15 -1.70 -5.64
C ILE A 122 -2.67 -1.37 -5.50
N ASP A 123 -1.89 -1.73 -6.51
CA ASP A 123 -0.49 -1.30 -6.67
C ASP A 123 -0.12 -1.31 -8.16
N LEU A 124 0.90 -0.55 -8.55
CA LEU A 124 1.46 -0.59 -9.91
C LEU A 124 2.35 -1.82 -10.12
N SER A 125 2.96 -2.33 -9.05
CA SER A 125 3.85 -3.49 -9.08
C SER A 125 3.06 -4.79 -9.18
N LYS A 126 3.07 -5.41 -10.36
CA LYS A 126 2.49 -6.74 -10.56
C LYS A 126 3.06 -7.80 -9.61
N PRO A 127 4.39 -7.86 -9.32
CA PRO A 127 4.94 -8.76 -8.32
C PRO A 127 4.35 -8.55 -6.93
N SER A 128 4.20 -7.30 -6.49
CA SER A 128 3.63 -6.94 -5.19
C SER A 128 2.16 -7.34 -5.09
N VAL A 129 1.33 -6.96 -6.05
CA VAL A 129 -0.11 -7.31 -6.10
C VAL A 129 -0.31 -8.84 -6.07
N ARG A 130 0.54 -9.58 -6.75
CA ARG A 130 0.53 -11.05 -6.72
C ARG A 130 0.75 -11.61 -5.31
N LEU A 131 1.64 -11.01 -4.53
CA LEU A 131 1.91 -11.41 -3.14
C LEU A 131 0.75 -11.01 -2.23
N ALA A 132 0.20 -9.81 -2.39
CA ALA A 132 -0.97 -9.33 -1.65
C ALA A 132 -2.20 -10.23 -1.84
N ALA A 133 -2.51 -10.59 -3.09
CA ALA A 133 -3.62 -11.49 -3.41
C ALA A 133 -3.45 -12.92 -2.83
N ARG A 134 -2.22 -13.39 -2.66
CA ARG A 134 -1.95 -14.65 -1.96
C ARG A 134 -2.09 -14.53 -0.46
N ARG A 135 -1.78 -13.36 0.10
CA ARG A 135 -1.84 -13.09 1.54
C ARG A 135 -3.28 -12.95 2.02
N VAL A 136 -4.15 -12.34 1.22
CA VAL A 136 -5.58 -12.15 1.51
C VAL A 136 -6.42 -12.63 0.31
N PRO A 137 -6.66 -13.94 0.17
CA PRO A 137 -7.38 -14.51 -0.98
C PRO A 137 -8.84 -14.03 -1.11
N GLU A 138 -9.44 -13.61 -0.01
CA GLU A 138 -10.81 -13.09 0.06
C GLU A 138 -10.92 -11.64 -0.46
N GLY A 139 -9.83 -10.88 -0.42
CA GLY A 139 -9.78 -9.51 -0.93
C GLY A 139 -9.78 -9.44 -2.45
N GLU A 140 -10.07 -8.26 -2.96
CA GLU A 140 -9.95 -7.95 -4.39
C GLU A 140 -8.68 -7.14 -4.64
N PHE A 141 -7.80 -7.63 -5.51
CA PHE A 141 -6.54 -6.97 -5.80
C PHE A 141 -6.38 -6.66 -7.28
N ALA A 142 -5.88 -5.45 -7.58
CA ALA A 142 -5.66 -5.05 -8.97
C ALA A 142 -4.31 -4.38 -9.19
N VAL A 143 -3.70 -4.66 -10.35
CA VAL A 143 -2.64 -3.79 -10.89
C VAL A 143 -3.33 -2.55 -11.45
N ALA A 144 -3.20 -1.42 -10.75
CA ALA A 144 -3.87 -0.16 -11.09
C ALA A 144 -3.08 1.05 -10.58
N SER A 145 -3.43 2.24 -11.07
CA SER A 145 -2.82 3.50 -10.64
C SER A 145 -3.66 4.17 -9.54
N ALA A 146 -3.00 4.68 -8.49
CA ALA A 146 -3.66 5.50 -7.48
C ALA A 146 -4.27 6.79 -8.07
N TYR A 147 -3.71 7.31 -9.14
CA TYR A 147 -4.22 8.51 -9.82
C TYR A 147 -5.43 8.27 -10.75
N HIS A 148 -5.87 7.03 -10.89
CA HIS A 148 -7.05 6.63 -11.64
C HIS A 148 -7.59 5.34 -11.00
N LEU A 149 -8.18 5.48 -9.82
CA LEU A 149 -8.70 4.35 -9.05
C LEU A 149 -9.89 3.70 -9.77
N PRO A 150 -9.83 2.41 -10.05
CA PRO A 150 -10.95 1.69 -10.64
C PRO A 150 -12.02 1.37 -9.58
N LEU A 151 -12.52 2.38 -8.88
CA LEU A 151 -13.58 2.28 -7.88
C LEU A 151 -14.62 3.36 -8.13
N ALA A 152 -15.85 3.08 -7.72
CA ALA A 152 -16.94 4.04 -7.82
C ALA A 152 -16.78 5.18 -6.80
N ASP A 153 -17.44 6.29 -7.07
CA ASP A 153 -17.52 7.42 -6.14
C ASP A 153 -18.17 6.99 -4.83
N ALA A 154 -17.68 7.50 -3.71
CA ALA A 154 -18.22 7.26 -2.38
C ALA A 154 -18.46 5.75 -2.07
N SER A 155 -17.56 4.88 -2.49
CA SER A 155 -17.69 3.41 -2.39
C SER A 155 -16.94 2.78 -1.23
N VAL A 156 -16.03 3.52 -0.56
CA VAL A 156 -15.23 3.00 0.55
C VAL A 156 -15.35 3.86 1.80
N GLY A 157 -15.29 3.24 2.97
CA GLY A 157 -15.31 3.91 4.27
C GLY A 157 -13.91 4.27 4.79
N LEU A 158 -12.88 3.55 4.34
CA LEU A 158 -11.50 3.77 4.74
C LEU A 158 -10.56 3.69 3.53
N VAL A 159 -9.64 4.65 3.43
CA VAL A 159 -8.47 4.56 2.55
C VAL A 159 -7.21 4.48 3.42
N LEU A 160 -6.40 3.46 3.20
CA LEU A 160 -5.01 3.40 3.65
C LEU A 160 -4.09 3.80 2.49
N ASN A 161 -3.12 4.67 2.76
CA ASN A 161 -2.02 4.98 1.87
C ASN A 161 -0.72 4.93 2.67
N CYS A 162 0.07 3.88 2.46
CA CYS A 162 1.29 3.62 3.20
C CYS A 162 2.50 3.71 2.27
N PHE A 163 3.31 4.77 2.39
CA PHE A 163 4.51 5.03 1.55
C PHE A 163 4.23 5.02 0.05
N SER A 164 3.05 5.38 -0.36
CA SER A 164 2.55 5.35 -1.73
C SER A 164 2.22 6.78 -2.22
N PRO A 165 2.14 7.02 -3.54
CA PRO A 165 1.81 8.32 -4.06
C PRO A 165 0.48 8.86 -3.52
N LEU A 166 0.47 10.14 -3.15
CA LEU A 166 -0.70 10.84 -2.62
C LEU A 166 -1.60 11.32 -3.77
N ALA A 167 -2.74 10.67 -3.96
CA ALA A 167 -3.73 10.96 -5.01
C ALA A 167 -5.02 11.53 -4.41
N LEU A 168 -4.93 12.72 -3.81
CA LEU A 168 -5.98 13.33 -2.99
C LEU A 168 -7.36 13.42 -3.67
N ASP A 169 -7.40 13.81 -4.95
CA ASP A 169 -8.66 13.92 -5.69
C ASP A 169 -9.36 12.57 -5.81
N GLU A 170 -8.61 11.51 -6.09
CA GLU A 170 -9.12 10.15 -6.17
C GLU A 170 -9.54 9.64 -4.78
N PHE A 171 -8.74 9.90 -3.74
CA PHE A 171 -9.11 9.50 -2.38
C PHE A 171 -10.39 10.20 -1.93
N ARG A 172 -10.51 11.50 -2.21
CA ARG A 172 -11.74 12.27 -1.96
C ARG A 172 -12.93 11.70 -2.75
N ARG A 173 -12.72 11.32 -4.01
CA ARG A 173 -13.78 10.77 -4.86
C ARG A 173 -14.32 9.45 -4.34
N VAL A 174 -13.45 8.50 -4.00
CA VAL A 174 -13.85 7.13 -3.63
C VAL A 174 -14.31 6.99 -2.18
N LEU A 175 -13.80 7.82 -1.25
CA LEU A 175 -14.25 7.82 0.12
C LEU A 175 -15.70 8.30 0.22
N ARG A 176 -16.47 7.73 1.12
CA ARG A 176 -17.78 8.27 1.53
C ARG A 176 -17.60 9.55 2.34
N PRO A 177 -18.59 10.48 2.35
CA PRO A 177 -18.60 11.57 3.32
C PRO A 177 -18.43 11.04 4.74
N GLY A 178 -17.54 11.64 5.53
CA GLY A 178 -17.17 11.16 6.86
C GLY A 178 -16.24 9.94 6.90
N GLY A 179 -15.92 9.34 5.75
CA GLY A 179 -14.95 8.25 5.64
C GLY A 179 -13.53 8.67 6.03
N ALA A 180 -12.74 7.74 6.53
CA ALA A 180 -11.40 7.98 7.05
C ALA A 180 -10.31 7.79 5.99
N PHE A 181 -9.26 8.60 6.09
CA PHE A 181 -8.05 8.45 5.29
C PHE A 181 -6.83 8.40 6.22
N LEU A 182 -6.13 7.27 6.23
CA LEU A 182 -4.88 7.04 6.95
C LEU A 182 -3.72 7.21 5.98
N TYR A 183 -2.86 8.20 6.24
CA TYR A 183 -1.70 8.51 5.41
C TYR A 183 -0.42 8.32 6.20
N VAL A 184 0.41 7.36 5.79
CA VAL A 184 1.65 7.00 6.46
C VAL A 184 2.84 7.56 5.70
N VAL A 185 3.66 8.33 6.41
CA VAL A 185 4.93 8.87 5.91
C VAL A 185 6.07 8.59 6.88
N PRO A 186 7.32 8.52 6.40
CA PRO A 186 8.47 8.44 7.30
C PRO A 186 8.61 9.74 8.09
N ALA A 187 8.88 9.64 9.41
CA ALA A 187 9.27 10.78 10.25
C ALA A 187 10.67 11.29 9.90
N ALA A 188 11.05 12.45 10.44
CA ALA A 188 12.34 13.10 10.15
C ALA A 188 13.53 12.16 10.31
N ASP A 189 13.58 11.42 11.40
CA ASP A 189 14.70 10.54 11.75
C ASP A 189 14.49 9.06 11.33
N HIS A 190 13.51 8.78 10.49
CA HIS A 190 13.29 7.42 9.99
C HIS A 190 14.53 6.88 9.29
N LEU A 191 15.05 5.73 9.78
CA LEU A 191 16.26 5.06 9.30
C LEU A 191 17.51 5.98 9.26
N TRP A 192 17.62 6.88 10.23
CA TRP A 192 18.73 7.82 10.30
C TRP A 192 20.09 7.12 10.34
N GLU A 193 20.21 6.07 11.15
CA GLU A 193 21.44 5.28 11.30
C GLU A 193 21.82 4.57 9.99
N LEU A 194 20.83 4.08 9.25
CA LEU A 194 21.06 3.52 7.90
C LEU A 194 21.57 4.59 6.93
N LYS A 195 20.96 5.79 6.94
CA LYS A 195 21.41 6.89 6.08
C LYS A 195 22.84 7.35 6.40
N GLN A 196 23.25 7.32 7.68
CA GLN A 196 24.63 7.62 8.08
C GLN A 196 25.65 6.63 7.51
N VAL A 197 25.26 5.36 7.35
CA VAL A 197 26.10 4.35 6.67
C VAL A 197 26.14 4.59 5.16
N LEU A 198 24.98 4.90 4.55
CA LEU A 198 24.84 4.97 3.09
C LEU A 198 25.45 6.26 2.48
N TYR A 199 25.36 7.39 3.19
CA TYR A 199 25.69 8.71 2.64
C TYR A 199 26.76 9.41 3.47
N GLU A 200 27.68 10.11 2.81
CA GLU A 200 28.66 10.97 3.48
C GLU A 200 27.99 12.20 4.15
N GLN A 201 26.94 12.71 3.51
CA GLN A 201 26.11 13.79 4.03
C GLN A 201 24.67 13.29 4.17
N PRO A 202 24.34 12.61 5.27
CA PRO A 202 22.99 12.13 5.50
C PRO A 202 22.03 13.29 5.72
N TYR A 203 20.78 13.13 5.26
CA TYR A 203 19.73 14.13 5.38
C TYR A 203 18.51 13.58 6.10
N ARG A 204 17.85 14.41 6.88
CA ARG A 204 16.56 14.09 7.50
C ARG A 204 15.43 14.14 6.48
N ASN A 205 14.38 13.35 6.71
CA ASN A 205 13.17 13.49 5.93
C ASN A 205 12.50 14.83 6.26
N ARG A 206 11.90 15.44 5.24
CA ARG A 206 11.07 16.62 5.43
C ARG A 206 9.71 16.19 5.97
N GLU A 207 9.26 16.85 7.02
CA GLU A 207 7.92 16.66 7.58
C GLU A 207 7.03 17.81 7.15
N GLU A 208 5.83 17.47 6.71
CA GLU A 208 4.83 18.45 6.30
C GLU A 208 3.51 18.10 6.99
N ASP A 209 2.93 19.07 7.69
CA ASP A 209 1.56 19.02 8.20
C ASP A 209 0.71 19.89 7.29
N VAL A 210 0.06 19.27 6.34
CA VAL A 210 -0.69 20.01 5.34
C VAL A 210 -2.18 19.69 5.47
N PRO A 211 -3.03 20.72 5.67
CA PRO A 211 -4.46 20.53 5.46
C PRO A 211 -4.73 20.30 3.98
N TYR A 212 -5.45 19.25 3.65
CA TYR A 212 -5.84 18.95 2.28
C TYR A 212 -7.27 19.39 2.01
N GLU A 213 -7.50 20.00 0.84
CA GLU A 213 -8.83 20.43 0.42
C GLU A 213 -9.80 19.24 0.35
N GLY A 214 -11.00 19.43 0.94
CA GLY A 214 -12.02 18.38 1.00
C GLY A 214 -11.86 17.38 2.14
N PHE A 215 -10.83 17.57 2.99
CA PHE A 215 -10.60 16.77 4.18
C PHE A 215 -10.59 17.61 5.46
N SER A 216 -11.05 17.03 6.56
CA SER A 216 -10.76 17.50 7.92
C SER A 216 -9.52 16.79 8.40
N TYR A 217 -8.56 17.53 8.91
CA TYR A 217 -7.39 16.96 9.58
C TYR A 217 -7.73 16.67 11.03
N GLU A 218 -7.68 15.39 11.43
CA GLU A 218 -8.06 14.96 12.78
C GLU A 218 -6.85 15.00 13.73
N ARG A 219 -5.77 14.29 13.35
CA ARG A 219 -4.51 14.26 14.11
C ARG A 219 -3.37 13.64 13.32
N VAL A 220 -2.17 13.72 13.90
CA VAL A 220 -1.02 12.88 13.54
C VAL A 220 -0.69 11.96 14.72
N GLU A 221 -0.49 10.67 14.42
CA GLU A 221 0.00 9.69 15.38
C GLU A 221 1.47 9.41 15.10
N PRO A 222 2.40 9.82 15.98
CA PRO A 222 3.81 9.44 15.88
C PRO A 222 3.98 7.98 16.29
N VAL A 223 4.69 7.21 15.47
CA VAL A 223 4.92 5.78 15.69
C VAL A 223 6.40 5.50 15.57
N GLU A 224 7.04 5.06 16.63
CA GLU A 224 8.49 4.85 16.65
C GLU A 224 8.87 3.56 17.39
N ALA A 225 9.86 2.85 16.84
CA ALA A 225 10.58 1.80 17.54
C ALA A 225 12.04 1.79 17.12
N VAL A 226 12.90 1.30 18.00
CA VAL A 226 14.28 0.96 17.67
C VAL A 226 14.32 -0.54 17.39
N VAL A 227 14.84 -0.91 16.23
CA VAL A 227 14.91 -2.31 15.80
C VAL A 227 16.34 -2.71 15.50
N ASP A 228 16.72 -3.90 15.94
CA ASP A 228 18.01 -4.52 15.63
C ASP A 228 17.84 -5.37 14.36
N VAL A 229 18.54 -5.01 13.30
CA VAL A 229 18.44 -5.66 11.99
C VAL A 229 19.78 -6.26 11.62
N ALA A 230 19.84 -7.55 11.31
CA ALA A 230 21.10 -8.24 11.04
C ALA A 230 21.01 -9.18 9.84
N GLY A 231 22.15 -9.50 9.26
CA GLY A 231 22.29 -10.49 8.19
C GLY A 231 21.43 -10.20 6.97
N GLU A 232 20.59 -11.16 6.58
CA GLU A 232 19.70 -11.02 5.40
C GLU A 232 18.67 -9.91 5.58
N ALA A 233 18.13 -9.74 6.80
CA ALA A 233 17.14 -8.69 7.07
C ALA A 233 17.70 -7.27 6.87
N LEU A 234 19.00 -7.04 7.13
CA LEU A 234 19.64 -5.75 6.85
C LEU A 234 19.74 -5.48 5.34
N ARG A 235 20.04 -6.51 4.56
CA ARG A 235 20.00 -6.43 3.09
C ARG A 235 18.60 -6.19 2.56
N ASP A 236 17.60 -6.88 3.11
CA ASP A 236 16.19 -6.70 2.75
C ASP A 236 15.68 -5.29 3.10
N LEU A 237 16.04 -4.78 4.29
CA LEU A 237 15.72 -3.40 4.67
C LEU A 237 16.27 -2.40 3.64
N PHE A 238 17.52 -2.54 3.24
CA PHE A 238 18.11 -1.67 2.23
C PHE A 238 17.40 -1.80 0.88
N GLN A 239 17.23 -3.03 0.39
CA GLN A 239 16.66 -3.32 -0.93
C GLN A 239 15.21 -2.85 -1.07
N MET A 240 14.40 -2.90 0.01
CA MET A 240 13.00 -2.49 -0.05
C MET A 240 12.79 -0.97 0.01
N THR A 241 13.86 -0.18 0.24
CA THR A 241 13.78 1.28 0.32
C THR A 241 14.19 1.96 -0.98
N PRO A 242 13.75 3.21 -1.22
CA PRO A 242 14.22 4.00 -2.36
C PRO A 242 15.73 4.28 -2.33
N TYR A 243 16.38 4.08 -1.19
CA TYR A 243 17.84 4.27 -1.02
C TYR A 243 18.63 3.29 -1.90
N TYR A 244 18.11 2.08 -2.13
CA TYR A 244 18.75 1.06 -2.97
C TYR A 244 19.19 1.60 -4.33
N TRP A 245 18.36 2.45 -4.96
CA TRP A 245 18.65 3.02 -6.27
C TRP A 245 19.47 4.31 -6.25
N LYS A 246 19.62 4.93 -5.07
CA LYS A 246 20.23 6.26 -4.93
C LYS A 246 21.57 6.24 -4.20
N THR A 247 21.93 5.11 -3.60
CA THR A 247 23.14 4.98 -2.78
C THR A 247 24.38 4.87 -3.67
N PRO A 248 25.43 5.67 -3.43
CA PRO A 248 26.74 5.49 -4.04
C PRO A 248 27.31 4.11 -3.74
N ARG A 249 28.18 3.63 -4.62
CA ARG A 249 28.82 2.31 -4.48
C ARG A 249 29.52 2.14 -3.12
N GLU A 250 30.27 3.15 -2.71
CA GLU A 250 31.00 3.16 -1.44
C GLU A 250 30.07 3.03 -0.23
N GLY A 251 28.88 3.65 -0.28
CA GLY A 251 27.85 3.51 0.75
C GLY A 251 27.26 2.10 0.81
N ALA A 252 27.02 1.50 -0.35
CA ALA A 252 26.57 0.11 -0.41
C ALA A 252 27.64 -0.88 0.10
N GLU A 253 28.92 -0.63 -0.20
CA GLU A 253 30.05 -1.42 0.31
C GLU A 253 30.19 -1.28 1.83
N ARG A 254 30.03 -0.06 2.39
CA ARG A 254 30.01 0.15 3.86
C ARG A 254 28.90 -0.67 4.51
N LEU A 255 27.70 -0.64 3.94
CA LEU A 255 26.57 -1.40 4.48
C LEU A 255 26.82 -2.92 4.40
N ALA A 256 27.39 -3.39 3.29
CA ALA A 256 27.67 -4.81 3.08
C ALA A 256 28.73 -5.37 4.06
N ALA A 257 29.56 -4.51 4.63
CA ALA A 257 30.58 -4.87 5.63
C ALA A 257 30.02 -4.99 7.06
N LEU A 258 28.74 -4.64 7.29
CA LEU A 258 28.09 -4.74 8.60
C LEU A 258 27.38 -6.09 8.77
N ASP A 259 27.56 -6.71 9.93
CA ASP A 259 26.79 -7.88 10.33
C ASP A 259 25.36 -7.53 10.79
N GLY A 260 25.17 -6.32 11.31
CA GLY A 260 23.89 -5.80 11.77
C GLY A 260 23.93 -4.30 12.02
N LEU A 261 22.75 -3.73 12.19
CA LEU A 261 22.58 -2.32 12.47
C LEU A 261 21.34 -2.12 13.36
N ARG A 262 21.47 -1.31 14.40
CA ARG A 262 20.34 -0.82 15.17
C ARG A 262 19.83 0.42 14.52
N VAL A 263 18.56 0.43 14.12
CA VAL A 263 17.94 1.53 13.38
C VAL A 263 16.68 2.01 14.05
N ARG A 264 16.42 3.31 13.94
CA ARG A 264 15.16 3.92 14.32
C ARG A 264 14.15 3.78 13.18
N ALA A 265 13.08 3.03 13.42
CA ALA A 265 11.93 2.93 12.54
C ALA A 265 10.84 3.88 13.05
N SER A 266 10.80 5.10 12.50
CA SER A 266 9.88 6.14 12.94
C SER A 266 9.00 6.64 11.81
N PHE A 267 7.70 6.77 12.09
CA PHE A 267 6.66 7.09 11.13
C PHE A 267 5.71 8.13 11.70
N ARG A 268 4.97 8.77 10.80
CA ARG A 268 3.84 9.63 11.12
C ARG A 268 2.62 9.10 10.39
N VAL A 269 1.58 8.78 11.14
CA VAL A 269 0.29 8.38 10.57
C VAL A 269 -0.66 9.57 10.70
N HIS A 270 -0.92 10.23 9.59
CA HIS A 270 -1.88 11.31 9.53
C HIS A 270 -3.28 10.75 9.34
N VAL A 271 -4.22 11.26 10.11
CA VAL A 271 -5.63 10.86 10.07
C VAL A 271 -6.47 12.02 9.55
N PHE A 272 -7.24 11.73 8.52
CA PHE A 272 -8.16 12.67 7.89
C PHE A 272 -9.56 12.08 7.81
N ARG A 273 -10.58 12.95 7.72
CA ARG A 273 -11.95 12.58 7.33
C ARG A 273 -12.35 13.34 6.08
N ARG A 274 -13.02 12.65 5.15
CA ARG A 274 -13.67 13.32 4.02
C ARG A 274 -14.80 14.20 4.51
N ARG A 275 -14.80 15.47 4.11
CA ARG A 275 -15.90 16.43 4.32
C ARG A 275 -17.08 16.14 3.41
#